data_7055ef8824a777c6c81699d2365bac37
#
_entry.id   7055ef8824a777c6c81699d2365bac37
#
_cell.length_a   1.000
_cell.length_b   1.000
_cell.length_c   1.000
_cell.angle_alpha   90.00
_cell.angle_beta   90.00
_cell.angle_gamma   90.00
#
_symmetry.space_group_name_H-M   'P 1'
#
loop_
_entity.id
_entity.type
_entity.pdbx_description
1 polymer ?
#
loop_
_entity_poly.entity_id
_entity_poly.type
_entity_poly.pdbx_seq_one_letter_code
_entity_poly.pdbx_strand_id
1 'polypeptide(L)'
;MKRHAIILLLIGASAAAVWARQVRGSGDIKTIDVTASRFQFEPATISVSQGDNVRLRLHSADRSHAFAIKAFRVKALIPKGGETVTVEFVADQAGTFAFTCSEYCGTGHSRMKGKLVVLAPGK
;
A
#
# COMPACT_ATOMS: atom_id res chain seq x y z
N MET A 1 -8.41 24.83 68.98
CA MET A 1 -7.68 23.87 68.10
C MET A 1 -8.26 23.99 66.72
N LYS A 2 -7.54 24.61 65.81
CA LYS A 2 -7.98 24.79 64.45
C LYS A 2 -7.41 23.61 63.57
N ARG A 3 -8.29 22.76 63.13
CA ARG A 3 -7.91 21.69 62.17
C ARG A 3 -7.89 22.31 60.78
N HIS A 4 -6.72 22.46 60.23
CA HIS A 4 -6.56 22.84 58.83
C HIS A 4 -6.76 21.59 57.98
N ALA A 5 -7.87 21.56 57.27
CA ALA A 5 -8.09 20.57 56.25
C ALA A 5 -7.25 20.95 55.03
N ILE A 6 -6.23 20.17 54.76
CA ILE A 6 -5.45 20.29 53.53
C ILE A 6 -6.26 19.63 52.42
N ILE A 7 -6.85 20.44 51.56
CA ILE A 7 -7.49 19.97 50.35
C ILE A 7 -6.36 19.71 49.34
N LEU A 8 -6.02 18.47 49.17
CA LEU A 8 -5.15 18.03 48.07
C LEU A 8 -5.97 18.12 46.77
N LEU A 9 -5.77 19.19 46.05
CA LEU A 9 -6.21 19.28 44.66
C LEU A 9 -5.37 18.32 43.83
N LEU A 10 -5.91 17.14 43.56
CA LEU A 10 -5.40 16.26 42.54
C LEU A 10 -5.68 16.89 41.16
N ILE A 11 -4.71 17.60 40.66
CA ILE A 11 -4.72 18.04 39.27
C ILE A 11 -4.49 16.78 38.46
N GLY A 12 -5.56 16.17 38.01
CA GLY A 12 -5.50 15.11 37.02
C GLY A 12 -4.94 15.69 35.75
N ALA A 13 -3.66 15.44 35.47
CA ALA A 13 -3.10 15.70 34.17
C ALA A 13 -3.78 14.76 33.20
N SER A 14 -4.81 15.25 32.52
CA SER A 14 -5.33 14.58 31.35
C SER A 14 -4.24 14.63 30.30
N ALA A 15 -3.44 13.56 30.21
CA ALA A 15 -2.59 13.37 29.06
C ALA A 15 -3.52 13.16 27.87
N ALA A 16 -3.81 14.23 27.15
CA ALA A 16 -4.43 14.11 25.85
C ALA A 16 -3.44 13.39 24.97
N ALA A 17 -3.59 12.07 24.86
CA ALA A 17 -2.86 11.30 23.90
C ALA A 17 -3.30 11.79 22.52
N VAL A 18 -2.50 12.65 21.92
CA VAL A 18 -2.66 13.02 20.53
C VAL A 18 -2.27 11.79 19.72
N TRP A 19 -3.28 10.98 19.42
CA TRP A 19 -3.11 9.89 18.49
C TRP A 19 -2.89 10.51 17.11
N ALA A 20 -1.63 10.51 16.67
CA ALA A 20 -1.36 10.79 15.29
C ALA A 20 -2.13 9.76 14.47
N ARG A 21 -3.18 10.18 13.80
CA ARG A 21 -3.89 9.34 12.86
C ARG A 21 -2.95 9.06 11.70
N GLN A 22 -2.24 7.95 11.77
CA GLN A 22 -1.68 7.38 10.57
C GLN A 22 -2.86 6.97 9.70
N VAL A 23 -2.84 7.43 8.45
CA VAL A 23 -3.82 6.98 7.46
C VAL A 23 -3.55 5.50 7.22
N ARG A 24 -4.28 4.66 7.94
CA ARG A 24 -4.28 3.21 7.72
C ARG A 24 -5.61 2.86 7.08
N GLY A 25 -5.59 1.93 6.13
CA GLY A 25 -6.81 1.32 5.66
C GLY A 25 -7.52 0.61 6.82
N SER A 26 -8.83 0.53 6.75
CA SER A 26 -9.68 -0.11 7.76
C SER A 26 -9.71 -1.64 7.63
N GLY A 27 -9.14 -2.18 6.55
CA GLY A 27 -9.12 -3.62 6.27
C GLY A 27 -7.83 -4.30 6.70
N ASP A 28 -7.73 -5.58 6.36
CA ASP A 28 -6.56 -6.39 6.62
C ASP A 28 -5.36 -5.95 5.77
N ILE A 29 -4.16 -6.32 6.22
CA ILE A 29 -2.96 -6.15 5.41
C ILE A 29 -2.89 -7.31 4.42
N LYS A 30 -2.86 -6.99 3.14
CA LYS A 30 -2.71 -7.94 2.04
C LYS A 30 -1.31 -7.81 1.46
N THR A 31 -0.52 -8.86 1.62
CA THR A 31 0.82 -8.93 1.05
C THR A 31 0.80 -9.80 -0.20
N ILE A 32 1.24 -9.27 -1.31
CA ILE A 32 1.21 -9.93 -2.61
C ILE A 32 2.60 -9.81 -3.25
N ASP A 33 3.15 -10.95 -3.65
CA ASP A 33 4.39 -11.00 -4.42
C ASP A 33 4.09 -10.83 -5.90
N VAL A 34 4.81 -9.90 -6.55
CA VAL A 34 4.66 -9.63 -7.97
C VAL A 34 6.01 -9.80 -8.65
N THR A 35 6.06 -10.64 -9.65
CA THR A 35 7.25 -10.84 -10.49
C THR A 35 7.09 -10.08 -11.79
N ALA A 36 8.05 -9.23 -12.09
CA ALA A 36 8.14 -8.52 -13.36
C ALA A 36 9.12 -9.26 -14.27
N SER A 37 8.71 -9.50 -15.50
CA SER A 37 9.57 -10.05 -16.56
C SER A 37 9.17 -9.44 -17.90
N ARG A 38 9.94 -9.69 -18.94
CA ARG A 38 9.59 -9.24 -20.29
C ARG A 38 8.39 -10.04 -20.81
N PHE A 39 7.32 -9.51 -21.01
CA PHE A 39 6.68 -8.19 -20.90
C PHE A 39 5.39 -8.39 -20.14
N GLN A 40 5.50 -8.86 -18.92
CA GLN A 40 4.36 -9.24 -18.11
C GLN A 40 4.64 -9.04 -16.62
N PHE A 41 3.55 -8.88 -15.86
CA PHE A 41 3.55 -9.00 -14.41
C PHE A 41 2.86 -10.31 -14.03
N GLU A 42 3.41 -11.01 -13.03
CA GLU A 42 2.78 -12.23 -12.49
C GLU A 42 2.57 -12.05 -10.98
N PRO A 43 1.35 -12.05 -10.49
CA PRO A 43 0.09 -12.25 -11.23
C PRO A 43 -0.30 -11.02 -12.07
N ALA A 44 -1.00 -11.26 -13.17
CA ALA A 44 -1.50 -10.20 -14.04
C ALA A 44 -2.77 -9.53 -13.51
N THR A 45 -3.48 -10.21 -12.60
CA THR A 45 -4.66 -9.67 -11.92
C THR A 45 -4.47 -9.83 -10.42
N ILE A 46 -4.60 -8.72 -9.71
CA ILE A 46 -4.54 -8.64 -8.26
C ILE A 46 -5.92 -8.24 -7.76
N SER A 47 -6.49 -9.02 -6.84
CA SER A 47 -7.78 -8.71 -6.23
C SER A 47 -7.63 -8.44 -4.75
N VAL A 48 -8.17 -7.33 -4.29
CA VAL A 48 -8.19 -6.92 -2.89
C VAL A 48 -9.57 -6.36 -2.55
N SER A 49 -9.84 -6.13 -1.28
CA SER A 49 -11.09 -5.51 -0.84
C SER A 49 -10.88 -4.03 -0.56
N GLN A 50 -11.92 -3.23 -0.79
CA GLN A 50 -11.89 -1.81 -0.45
C GLN A 50 -11.59 -1.62 1.03
N GLY A 51 -10.64 -0.75 1.33
CA GLY A 51 -10.16 -0.49 2.69
C GLY A 51 -8.95 -1.31 3.09
N ASP A 52 -8.54 -2.30 2.30
CA ASP A 52 -7.34 -3.08 2.60
C ASP A 52 -6.08 -2.23 2.53
N ASN A 53 -5.16 -2.52 3.43
CA ASN A 53 -3.77 -2.08 3.30
C ASN A 53 -3.05 -3.06 2.40
N VAL A 54 -2.62 -2.61 1.24
CA VAL A 54 -1.97 -3.46 0.25
C VAL A 54 -0.46 -3.29 0.31
N ARG A 55 0.23 -4.39 0.45
CA ARG A 55 1.70 -4.45 0.39
C ARG A 55 2.10 -5.30 -0.80
N LEU A 56 2.71 -4.69 -1.79
CA LEU A 56 3.23 -5.39 -2.95
C LEU A 56 4.73 -5.56 -2.79
N ARG A 57 5.19 -6.79 -2.92
CA ARG A 57 6.61 -7.13 -2.95
C ARG A 57 6.98 -7.41 -4.41
N LEU A 58 7.72 -6.48 -4.98
CA LEU A 58 8.04 -6.45 -6.41
C LEU A 58 9.46 -6.94 -6.64
N HIS A 59 9.65 -7.86 -7.57
CA HIS A 59 10.99 -8.25 -7.99
C HIS A 59 11.02 -8.57 -9.49
N SER A 60 12.19 -8.45 -10.07
CA SER A 60 12.40 -8.74 -11.50
C SER A 60 13.07 -10.09 -11.70
N ALA A 61 12.59 -10.85 -12.68
CA ALA A 61 13.18 -12.11 -13.10
C ALA A 61 14.24 -11.91 -14.20
N ASP A 62 14.35 -10.72 -14.79
CA ASP A 62 15.27 -10.49 -15.91
C ASP A 62 15.98 -9.13 -15.85
N ARG A 63 15.35 -8.07 -16.29
CA ARG A 63 15.94 -6.72 -16.35
C ARG A 63 15.22 -5.76 -15.43
N SER A 64 15.69 -4.53 -15.38
CA SER A 64 14.99 -3.48 -14.65
C SER A 64 13.64 -3.19 -15.29
N HIS A 65 12.63 -3.04 -14.46
CA HIS A 65 11.28 -2.64 -14.82
C HIS A 65 10.83 -1.53 -13.88
N ALA A 66 9.68 -0.95 -14.13
CA ALA A 66 9.04 -0.07 -13.18
C ALA A 66 7.57 -0.45 -13.05
N PHE A 67 7.01 -0.21 -11.90
CA PHE A 67 5.63 -0.55 -11.60
C PHE A 67 4.89 0.72 -11.23
N ALA A 68 3.74 0.95 -11.81
CA ALA A 68 2.90 2.08 -11.45
C ALA A 68 1.42 1.72 -11.43
N ILE A 69 0.75 2.19 -10.39
CA ILE A 69 -0.72 2.22 -10.32
C ILE A 69 -1.10 3.70 -10.17
N LYS A 70 -1.43 4.35 -11.26
CA LYS A 70 -1.72 5.79 -11.27
C LYS A 70 -2.86 6.17 -10.33
N ALA A 71 -3.91 5.35 -10.29
CA ALA A 71 -5.08 5.60 -9.47
C ALA A 71 -4.76 5.74 -7.97
N PHE A 72 -3.72 5.07 -7.50
CA PHE A 72 -3.30 5.08 -6.10
C PHE A 72 -1.96 5.78 -5.89
N ARG A 73 -1.44 6.48 -6.90
CA ARG A 73 -0.18 7.21 -6.85
C ARG A 73 1.02 6.34 -6.45
N VAL A 74 0.99 5.08 -6.87
CA VAL A 74 2.07 4.13 -6.65
C VAL A 74 3.00 4.15 -7.86
N LYS A 75 4.30 4.28 -7.60
CA LYS A 75 5.34 4.16 -8.60
C LYS A 75 6.61 3.64 -7.94
N ALA A 76 7.22 2.61 -8.51
CA ALA A 76 8.45 2.04 -8.00
C ALA A 76 9.32 1.51 -9.14
N LEU A 77 10.62 1.71 -9.02
CA LEU A 77 11.61 1.08 -9.87
C LEU A 77 11.91 -0.32 -9.33
N ILE A 78 11.89 -1.32 -10.21
CA ILE A 78 12.22 -2.70 -9.87
C ILE A 78 13.59 -3.00 -10.50
N PRO A 79 14.68 -3.05 -9.71
CA PRO A 79 16.00 -3.26 -10.27
C PRO A 79 16.18 -4.69 -10.78
N LYS A 80 17.05 -4.85 -11.74
CA LYS A 80 17.52 -6.19 -12.14
C LYS A 80 18.27 -6.85 -10.97
N GLY A 81 18.34 -8.17 -10.96
CA GLY A 81 19.11 -8.90 -9.94
C GLY A 81 18.27 -9.54 -8.84
N GLY A 82 16.94 -9.47 -8.94
CA GLY A 82 16.02 -10.17 -8.04
C GLY A 82 15.81 -9.51 -6.69
N GLU A 83 16.34 -8.30 -6.47
CA GLU A 83 16.08 -7.53 -5.26
C GLU A 83 14.58 -7.21 -5.14
N THR A 84 14.03 -7.41 -3.95
CA THR A 84 12.63 -7.10 -3.66
C THR A 84 12.46 -5.64 -3.27
N VAL A 85 11.57 -4.96 -3.96
CA VAL A 85 11.12 -3.61 -3.63
C VAL A 85 9.70 -3.69 -3.11
N THR A 86 9.43 -3.11 -1.95
CA THR A 86 8.11 -3.14 -1.33
C THR A 86 7.43 -1.79 -1.48
N VAL A 87 6.19 -1.79 -1.95
CA VAL A 87 5.32 -0.62 -1.99
C VAL A 87 4.04 -0.90 -1.21
N GLU A 88 3.52 0.14 -0.58
CA GLU A 88 2.31 0.04 0.23
C GLU A 88 1.33 1.14 -0.14
N PHE A 89 0.05 0.80 -0.16
CA PHE A 89 -1.03 1.77 -0.38
C PHE A 89 -2.32 1.25 0.24
N VAL A 90 -3.28 2.14 0.43
CA VAL A 90 -4.63 1.79 0.86
C VAL A 90 -5.54 1.72 -0.36
N ALA A 91 -6.22 0.57 -0.54
CA ALA A 91 -7.18 0.38 -1.62
C ALA A 91 -8.52 1.05 -1.26
N ASP A 92 -8.54 2.37 -1.22
CA ASP A 92 -9.68 3.17 -0.73
C ASP A 92 -10.78 3.40 -1.76
N GLN A 93 -10.56 2.99 -3.01
CA GLN A 93 -11.52 3.13 -4.11
C GLN A 93 -11.84 1.77 -4.69
N ALA A 94 -13.13 1.40 -4.75
CA ALA A 94 -13.58 0.22 -5.45
C ALA A 94 -13.52 0.43 -6.96
N GLY A 95 -13.25 -0.63 -7.70
CA GLY A 95 -13.19 -0.60 -9.16
C GLY A 95 -12.03 -1.44 -9.71
N THR A 96 -11.81 -1.31 -11.00
CA THR A 96 -10.72 -1.97 -11.70
C THR A 96 -9.75 -0.92 -12.22
N PHE A 97 -8.48 -1.06 -11.87
CA PHE A 97 -7.44 -0.10 -12.17
C PHE A 97 -6.28 -0.80 -12.87
N ALA A 98 -5.69 -0.15 -13.86
CA ALA A 98 -4.52 -0.70 -14.52
C ALA A 98 -3.26 -0.47 -13.69
N PHE A 99 -2.36 -1.45 -13.69
CA PHE A 99 -0.96 -1.21 -13.35
C PHE A 99 -0.10 -1.49 -14.58
N THR A 100 0.97 -0.74 -14.70
CA THR A 100 1.80 -0.71 -15.92
C THR A 100 3.29 -0.68 -15.57
N CYS A 101 4.13 -1.05 -16.53
CA CYS A 101 5.54 -0.72 -16.49
C CYS A 101 5.70 0.75 -16.93
N SER A 102 6.11 1.60 -16.02
CA SER A 102 6.17 3.06 -16.24
C SER A 102 7.49 3.55 -16.84
N GLU A 103 8.50 2.69 -16.94
CA GLU A 103 9.78 2.96 -17.57
C GLU A 103 10.00 2.03 -18.76
N TYR A 104 10.59 2.54 -19.83
CA TYR A 104 10.87 1.71 -21.00
C TYR A 104 11.75 0.51 -20.63
N CYS A 105 11.27 -0.69 -20.89
CA CYS A 105 11.94 -1.94 -20.52
C CYS A 105 12.15 -2.90 -21.73
N GLY A 106 11.93 -2.42 -22.93
CA GLY A 106 12.10 -3.19 -24.17
C GLY A 106 10.94 -2.99 -25.14
N THR A 107 10.95 -3.71 -26.26
CA THR A 107 9.97 -3.53 -27.36
C THR A 107 8.54 -3.87 -26.99
N GLY A 108 8.32 -4.72 -25.98
CA GLY A 108 7.00 -5.08 -25.47
C GLY A 108 6.52 -4.23 -24.31
N HIS A 109 7.21 -3.14 -23.99
CA HIS A 109 6.92 -2.25 -22.87
C HIS A 109 5.45 -1.79 -22.82
N SER A 110 4.88 -1.41 -23.94
CA SER A 110 3.49 -0.92 -24.00
C SER A 110 2.44 -1.99 -23.71
N ARG A 111 2.81 -3.26 -23.77
CA ARG A 111 1.92 -4.40 -23.47
C ARG A 111 2.09 -4.90 -22.05
N MET A 112 3.09 -4.43 -21.34
CA MET A 112 3.40 -4.85 -19.98
C MET A 112 2.48 -4.16 -18.98
N LYS A 113 1.35 -4.79 -18.70
CA LYS A 113 0.31 -4.26 -17.83
C LYS A 113 -0.52 -5.35 -17.18
N GLY A 114 -1.20 -5.00 -16.10
CA GLY A 114 -2.13 -5.87 -15.40
C GLY A 114 -3.28 -5.09 -14.80
N LYS A 115 -4.07 -5.76 -13.98
CA LYS A 115 -5.28 -5.19 -13.37
C LYS A 115 -5.26 -5.34 -11.86
N LEU A 116 -5.54 -4.26 -11.18
CA LEU A 116 -5.90 -4.28 -9.76
C LEU A 116 -7.42 -4.19 -9.65
N VAL A 117 -8.03 -5.20 -9.09
CA VAL A 117 -9.47 -5.23 -8.81
C VAL A 117 -9.66 -4.96 -7.34
N VAL A 118 -10.34 -3.87 -7.01
CA VAL A 118 -10.72 -3.52 -5.65
C VAL A 118 -12.20 -3.78 -5.49
N LEU A 119 -12.53 -4.79 -4.70
CA LEU A 119 -13.92 -5.21 -4.49
C LEU A 119 -14.59 -4.28 -3.49
N ALA A 120 -15.78 -3.80 -3.85
CA ALA A 120 -16.61 -3.06 -2.91
C ALA A 120 -17.03 -3.95 -1.74
N PRO A 121 -17.29 -3.36 -0.55
CA PRO A 121 -17.78 -4.14 0.59
C PRO A 121 -19.03 -4.92 0.20
N GLY A 122 -19.11 -6.19 0.61
CA GLY A 122 -20.32 -6.99 0.48
C GLY A 122 -21.46 -6.34 1.26
N LYS A 123 -22.66 -6.35 0.68
CA LYS A 123 -23.86 -5.91 1.39
C LYS A 123 -24.41 -7.05 2.23
#